data_3a12df9bf9b0c3e87fef2283025a3fec
#
_entry.id   3a12df9bf9b0c3e87fef2283025a3fec
#
_cell.length_a   1.000
_cell.length_b   1.000
_cell.length_c   1.000
_cell.angle_alpha   90.00
_cell.angle_beta   90.00
_cell.angle_gamma   90.00
#
_symmetry.space_group_name_H-M   'P 1'
#
loop_
_entity.id
_entity.type
_entity.pdbx_description
1 polymer ?
#
loop_
_entity_poly.entity_id
_entity_poly.type
_entity_poly.pdbx_seq_one_letter_code
_entity_poly.pdbx_strand_id
1 'polypeptide(L)'
;MKYKNLLIYHGFPLFIMVFPFIWVALAGNDRALKGELGMVELGTFFFLVIAIGLCISSLTVIRRLEPSVYLKAWIVILIIGATYFALEEVSYGQHVFHWRTAEAWKALNDQNETNLHNVHALFDQVPRALLTIGILVGGVVLPLYRYFRGIKLEESNRFYWQWPTMDCVTIGLLVILIRPFQMVVHTHVISTGETKEMLFALFILLYCLSLHSRLRQKAVIDSPAAARHD
;
A
#
# COMPACT_ATOMS: atom_id res chain seq x y z
N MET A 1 18.81 9.98 -11.30
CA MET A 1 17.54 9.99 -10.56
C MET A 1 16.41 9.29 -11.32
N LYS A 2 16.22 9.54 -12.62
CA LYS A 2 15.12 9.00 -13.47
C LYS A 2 15.05 7.45 -13.50
N TYR A 3 16.18 6.75 -13.70
CA TYR A 3 16.21 5.28 -13.75
C TYR A 3 15.90 4.62 -12.40
N LYS A 4 16.34 5.20 -11.29
CA LYS A 4 16.05 4.68 -9.94
C LYS A 4 14.55 4.71 -9.64
N ASN A 5 13.87 5.81 -10.01
CA ASN A 5 12.43 5.92 -9.85
C ASN A 5 11.68 4.92 -10.74
N LEU A 6 12.13 4.69 -11.99
CA LEU A 6 11.56 3.70 -12.88
C LEU A 6 11.61 2.28 -12.28
N LEU A 7 12.75 1.90 -11.70
CA LEU A 7 12.91 0.59 -11.07
C LEU A 7 12.03 0.44 -9.83
N ILE A 8 11.96 1.46 -8.96
CA ILE A 8 11.20 1.40 -7.71
C ILE A 8 9.68 1.39 -7.99
N TYR A 9 9.18 2.31 -8.80
CA TYR A 9 7.74 2.51 -8.96
C TYR A 9 7.10 1.64 -10.04
N HIS A 10 7.90 1.08 -10.94
CA HIS A 10 7.38 0.24 -12.03
C HIS A 10 8.03 -1.15 -12.06
N GLY A 11 9.35 -1.25 -11.96
CA GLY A 11 10.05 -2.53 -11.97
C GLY A 11 9.75 -3.39 -10.75
N PHE A 12 9.82 -2.83 -9.55
CA PHE A 12 9.57 -3.56 -8.30
C PHE A 12 8.15 -4.12 -8.19
N PRO A 13 7.06 -3.38 -8.49
CA PRO A 13 5.71 -3.97 -8.54
C PRO A 13 5.57 -5.13 -9.51
N LEU A 14 6.17 -5.02 -10.71
CA LEU A 14 6.14 -6.09 -11.68
C LEU A 14 6.93 -7.31 -11.19
N PHE A 15 8.07 -7.11 -10.56
CA PHE A 15 8.84 -8.19 -9.93
C PHE A 15 8.03 -8.89 -8.84
N ILE A 16 7.40 -8.15 -7.93
CA ILE A 16 6.55 -8.72 -6.87
C ILE A 16 5.41 -9.55 -7.46
N MET A 17 4.81 -9.10 -8.56
CA MET A 17 3.74 -9.83 -9.24
C MET A 17 4.24 -11.15 -9.87
N VAL A 18 5.45 -11.18 -10.42
CA VAL A 18 6.03 -12.35 -11.11
C VAL A 18 6.75 -13.30 -10.15
N PHE A 19 7.27 -12.78 -9.03
CA PHE A 19 8.07 -13.52 -8.06
C PHE A 19 7.44 -14.83 -7.59
N PRO A 20 6.14 -14.92 -7.22
CA PRO A 20 5.52 -16.18 -6.81
C PRO A 20 5.59 -17.28 -7.86
N PHE A 21 5.44 -16.93 -9.12
CA PHE A 21 5.54 -17.89 -10.23
C PHE A 21 6.98 -18.39 -10.40
N ILE A 22 7.97 -17.48 -10.30
CA ILE A 22 9.38 -17.85 -10.32
C ILE A 22 9.69 -18.77 -9.14
N TRP A 23 9.21 -18.43 -7.94
CA TRP A 23 9.42 -19.26 -6.75
C TRP A 23 8.90 -20.67 -6.93
N VAL A 24 7.64 -20.83 -7.37
CA VAL A 24 7.05 -22.17 -7.58
C VAL A 24 7.78 -22.95 -8.67
N ALA A 25 8.21 -22.29 -9.74
CA ALA A 25 8.99 -22.93 -10.80
C ALA A 25 10.35 -23.44 -10.31
N LEU A 26 11.01 -22.73 -9.39
CA LEU A 26 12.31 -23.10 -8.84
C LEU A 26 12.21 -24.05 -7.64
N ALA A 27 11.27 -23.81 -6.72
CA ALA A 27 11.13 -24.60 -5.49
C ALA A 27 10.25 -25.86 -5.67
N GLY A 28 9.51 -25.95 -6.77
CA GLY A 28 8.58 -27.06 -7.07
C GLY A 28 7.33 -27.10 -6.17
N ASN A 29 7.14 -26.11 -5.29
CA ASN A 29 5.98 -26.03 -4.42
C ASN A 29 5.69 -24.57 -3.98
N ASP A 30 4.49 -24.34 -3.45
CA ASP A 30 3.99 -23.03 -3.02
C ASP A 30 3.90 -22.87 -1.49
N ARG A 31 4.40 -23.83 -0.72
CA ARG A 31 4.24 -23.85 0.76
C ARG A 31 4.78 -22.62 1.45
N ALA A 32 5.93 -22.10 1.00
CA ALA A 32 6.53 -20.90 1.61
C ALA A 32 5.77 -19.61 1.25
N LEU A 33 4.90 -19.63 0.25
CA LEU A 33 4.13 -18.48 -0.19
C LEU A 33 2.82 -18.35 0.58
N LYS A 34 2.23 -19.47 0.99
CA LYS A 34 0.89 -19.61 1.55
C LYS A 34 0.90 -19.80 3.07
N GLY A 35 -0.24 -19.51 3.65
CA GLY A 35 -0.54 -19.79 5.06
C GLY A 35 -0.09 -18.69 6.00
N GLU A 36 -0.46 -18.87 7.24
CA GLU A 36 -0.11 -17.99 8.36
C GLU A 36 1.41 -17.80 8.43
N LEU A 37 1.89 -16.58 8.39
CA LEU A 37 3.30 -16.21 8.28
C LEU A 37 3.97 -16.64 6.94
N GLY A 38 3.21 -16.91 5.88
CA GLY A 38 3.74 -17.11 4.54
C GLY A 38 4.39 -15.83 3.97
N MET A 39 5.20 -15.97 2.93
CA MET A 39 5.92 -14.83 2.34
C MET A 39 4.98 -13.73 1.87
N VAL A 40 3.74 -14.06 1.47
CA VAL A 40 2.76 -13.09 0.99
C VAL A 40 2.21 -12.26 2.14
N GLU A 41 1.78 -12.88 3.23
CA GLU A 41 1.29 -12.20 4.44
C GLU A 41 2.39 -11.38 5.11
N LEU A 42 3.57 -11.97 5.31
CA LEU A 42 4.71 -11.23 5.85
C LEU A 42 5.12 -10.07 4.95
N GLY A 43 5.08 -10.25 3.62
CA GLY A 43 5.32 -9.18 2.66
C GLY A 43 4.32 -8.04 2.80
N THR A 44 3.03 -8.37 2.92
CA THR A 44 1.94 -7.42 3.17
C THR A 44 2.20 -6.62 4.45
N PHE A 45 2.47 -7.32 5.55
CA PHE A 45 2.79 -6.70 6.84
C PHE A 45 3.99 -5.76 6.76
N PHE A 46 5.12 -6.21 6.19
CA PHE A 46 6.33 -5.38 6.09
C PHE A 46 6.14 -4.15 5.19
N PHE A 47 5.41 -4.27 4.08
CA PHE A 47 5.10 -3.11 3.24
C PHE A 47 4.31 -2.06 4.02
N LEU A 48 3.35 -2.46 4.83
CA LEU A 48 2.56 -1.57 5.67
C LEU A 48 3.40 -0.92 6.79
N VAL A 49 4.26 -1.68 7.45
CA VAL A 49 5.17 -1.14 8.49
C VAL A 49 6.10 -0.09 7.91
N ILE A 50 6.68 -0.32 6.73
CA ILE A 50 7.53 0.66 6.05
C ILE A 50 6.71 1.90 5.66
N ALA A 51 5.48 1.72 5.16
CA ALA A 51 4.60 2.83 4.81
C ALA A 51 4.26 3.70 6.03
N ILE A 52 3.98 3.09 7.19
CA ILE A 52 3.76 3.79 8.47
C ILE A 52 5.01 4.61 8.84
N GLY A 53 6.20 4.01 8.76
CA GLY A 53 7.47 4.70 9.03
C GLY A 53 7.69 5.91 8.12
N LEU A 54 7.37 5.79 6.81
CA LEU A 54 7.42 6.90 5.85
C LEU A 54 6.41 8.00 6.21
N CYS A 55 5.20 7.66 6.62
CA CYS A 55 4.18 8.61 7.06
C CYS A 55 4.61 9.36 8.33
N ILE A 56 5.14 8.66 9.34
CA ILE A 56 5.69 9.28 10.56
C ILE A 56 6.84 10.23 10.19
N SER A 57 7.77 9.79 9.34
CA SER A 57 8.86 10.63 8.83
C SER A 57 8.32 11.85 8.08
N SER A 58 7.24 11.70 7.30
CA SER A 58 6.60 12.82 6.60
C SER A 58 6.04 13.85 7.56
N LEU A 59 5.45 13.43 8.71
CA LEU A 59 5.00 14.35 9.75
C LEU A 59 6.13 15.21 10.31
N THR A 60 7.36 14.69 10.40
CA THR A 60 8.52 15.47 10.84
C THR A 60 8.98 16.47 9.77
N VAL A 61 8.96 16.05 8.49
CA VAL A 61 9.33 16.91 7.36
C VAL A 61 8.36 18.09 7.23
N ILE A 62 7.05 17.84 7.27
CA ILE A 62 6.05 18.88 7.07
C ILE A 62 6.01 19.93 8.19
N ARG A 63 6.54 19.66 9.39
CA ARG A 63 6.68 20.68 10.44
C ARG A 63 7.48 21.90 9.98
N ARG A 64 8.31 21.74 8.94
CA ARG A 64 9.16 22.80 8.38
C ARG A 64 8.50 23.54 7.21
N LEU A 65 7.33 23.07 6.72
CA LEU A 65 6.68 23.53 5.50
C LEU A 65 5.37 24.28 5.74
N GLU A 66 4.98 24.56 6.99
CA GLU A 66 3.67 25.15 7.33
C GLU A 66 2.49 24.48 6.59
N PRO A 67 2.32 23.17 6.73
CA PRO A 67 1.40 22.40 5.92
C PRO A 67 -0.06 22.70 6.28
N SER A 68 -0.93 22.55 5.29
CA SER A 68 -2.37 22.62 5.50
C SER A 68 -2.84 21.54 6.49
N VAL A 69 -3.88 21.83 7.24
CA VAL A 69 -4.53 20.88 8.15
C VAL A 69 -4.96 19.60 7.40
N TYR A 70 -5.37 19.73 6.14
CA TYR A 70 -5.78 18.61 5.30
C TYR A 70 -4.64 17.62 5.03
N LEU A 71 -3.41 18.10 4.82
CA LEU A 71 -2.25 17.22 4.63
C LEU A 71 -1.91 16.47 5.91
N LYS A 72 -1.93 17.16 7.06
CA LYS A 72 -1.69 16.51 8.36
C LYS A 72 -2.73 15.43 8.64
N ALA A 73 -4.02 15.76 8.47
CA ALA A 73 -5.12 14.81 8.65
C ALA A 73 -4.99 13.61 7.73
N TRP A 74 -4.62 13.83 6.47
CA TRP A 74 -4.43 12.77 5.48
C TRP A 74 -3.32 11.79 5.88
N ILE A 75 -2.15 12.31 6.31
CA ILE A 75 -1.04 11.45 6.77
C ILE A 75 -1.46 10.64 8.02
N VAL A 76 -2.21 11.26 8.95
CA VAL A 76 -2.73 10.54 10.13
C VAL A 76 -3.72 9.43 9.72
N ILE A 77 -4.62 9.69 8.77
CA ILE A 77 -5.55 8.68 8.22
C ILE A 77 -4.76 7.51 7.59
N LEU A 78 -3.69 7.80 6.84
CA LEU A 78 -2.83 6.76 6.26
C LEU A 78 -2.15 5.92 7.35
N ILE A 79 -1.64 6.54 8.42
CA ILE A 79 -1.05 5.81 9.56
C ILE A 79 -2.08 4.89 10.20
N ILE A 80 -3.27 5.41 10.53
CA ILE A 80 -4.33 4.63 11.18
C ILE A 80 -4.76 3.47 10.28
N GLY A 81 -5.05 3.74 9.00
CA GLY A 81 -5.49 2.72 8.06
C GLY A 81 -4.43 1.64 7.80
N ALA A 82 -3.17 2.03 7.61
CA ALA A 82 -2.08 1.08 7.42
C ALA A 82 -1.79 0.27 8.69
N THR A 83 -1.92 0.86 9.89
CA THR A 83 -1.77 0.15 11.16
C THR A 83 -2.89 -0.86 11.36
N TYR A 84 -4.15 -0.46 11.11
CA TYR A 84 -5.29 -1.38 11.16
C TYR A 84 -5.04 -2.57 10.23
N PHE A 85 -4.72 -2.31 8.96
CA PHE A 85 -4.49 -3.35 7.97
C PHE A 85 -3.32 -4.26 8.38
N ALA A 86 -2.18 -3.72 8.84
CA ALA A 86 -1.04 -4.51 9.30
C ALA A 86 -1.36 -5.41 10.49
N LEU A 87 -2.18 -4.94 11.43
CA LEU A 87 -2.59 -5.74 12.59
C LEU A 87 -3.54 -6.87 12.21
N GLU A 88 -4.47 -6.62 11.27
CA GLU A 88 -5.38 -7.64 10.74
C GLU A 88 -4.61 -8.76 10.02
N GLU A 89 -3.57 -8.44 9.24
CA GLU A 89 -2.75 -9.43 8.51
C GLU A 89 -2.01 -10.41 9.42
N VAL A 90 -1.60 -9.98 10.59
CA VAL A 90 -0.91 -10.85 11.56
C VAL A 90 -1.83 -11.31 12.70
N SER A 91 -3.16 -11.25 12.51
CA SER A 91 -4.17 -11.57 13.51
C SER A 91 -3.83 -10.97 14.88
N TYR A 92 -3.48 -9.67 14.88
CA TYR A 92 -3.01 -8.91 16.05
C TYR A 92 -1.81 -9.55 16.78
N GLY A 93 -1.01 -10.35 16.08
CA GLY A 93 0.15 -11.04 16.63
C GLY A 93 -0.14 -12.41 17.22
N GLN A 94 -1.35 -12.94 17.06
CA GLN A 94 -1.74 -14.26 17.59
C GLN A 94 -0.77 -15.35 17.16
N HIS A 95 -0.38 -15.40 15.89
CA HIS A 95 0.52 -16.42 15.34
C HIS A 95 1.97 -16.25 15.81
N VAL A 96 2.36 -15.03 16.18
CA VAL A 96 3.72 -14.73 16.70
C VAL A 96 3.84 -15.07 18.19
N PHE A 97 2.83 -14.68 18.98
CA PHE A 97 2.85 -14.84 20.43
C PHE A 97 2.14 -16.11 20.93
N HIS A 98 1.50 -16.87 20.03
CA HIS A 98 0.84 -18.14 20.29
C HIS A 98 -0.26 -18.08 21.38
N TRP A 99 -1.00 -16.96 21.48
CA TRP A 99 -2.15 -16.93 22.39
C TRP A 99 -3.38 -17.63 21.79
N ARG A 100 -4.22 -18.13 22.67
CA ARG A 100 -5.47 -18.79 22.28
C ARG A 100 -6.55 -17.74 22.04
N THR A 101 -7.29 -17.88 20.95
CA THR A 101 -8.49 -17.07 20.69
C THR A 101 -9.50 -17.27 21.82
N ALA A 102 -10.03 -16.17 22.37
CA ALA A 102 -11.08 -16.23 23.38
C ALA A 102 -12.34 -16.91 22.83
N GLU A 103 -13.06 -17.65 23.66
CA GLU A 103 -14.25 -18.43 23.24
C GLU A 103 -15.32 -17.54 22.57
N ALA A 104 -15.48 -16.28 23.04
CA ALA A 104 -16.38 -15.31 22.41
C ALA A 104 -16.00 -14.99 20.95
N TRP A 105 -14.72 -14.95 20.60
CA TRP A 105 -14.25 -14.76 19.23
C TRP A 105 -14.40 -16.00 18.37
N LYS A 106 -14.15 -17.18 18.93
CA LYS A 106 -14.37 -18.46 18.23
C LYS A 106 -15.82 -18.66 17.80
N ALA A 107 -16.77 -18.15 18.59
CA ALA A 107 -18.19 -18.19 18.25
C ALA A 107 -18.55 -17.24 17.08
N LEU A 108 -17.70 -16.29 16.75
CA LEU A 108 -17.94 -15.25 15.74
C LEU A 108 -17.17 -15.47 14.44
N ASN A 109 -16.15 -16.32 14.43
CA ASN A 109 -15.39 -16.63 13.20
C ASN A 109 -14.99 -18.11 13.13
N ASP A 110 -15.02 -18.65 11.92
CA ASP A 110 -14.78 -20.08 11.66
C ASP A 110 -13.27 -20.44 11.63
N GLN A 111 -12.38 -19.44 11.64
CA GLN A 111 -10.93 -19.66 11.51
C GLN A 111 -10.20 -19.71 12.85
N ASN A 112 -10.90 -19.49 13.98
CA ASN A 112 -10.32 -19.41 15.32
C ASN A 112 -9.23 -18.35 15.48
N GLU A 113 -9.28 -17.27 14.69
CA GLU A 113 -8.35 -16.17 14.71
C GLU A 113 -8.93 -14.94 15.42
N THR A 114 -8.03 -14.14 16.02
CA THR A 114 -8.41 -12.88 16.68
C THR A 114 -8.26 -11.71 15.69
N ASN A 115 -9.10 -11.70 14.63
CA ASN A 115 -9.13 -10.61 13.64
C ASN A 115 -10.58 -10.19 13.37
N LEU A 116 -10.78 -8.93 12.97
CA LEU A 116 -12.10 -8.37 12.74
C LEU A 116 -12.65 -8.73 11.36
N HIS A 117 -11.78 -8.90 10.37
CA HIS A 117 -12.22 -9.16 9.00
C HIS A 117 -12.91 -10.53 8.87
N ASN A 118 -12.60 -11.50 9.73
CA ASN A 118 -13.25 -12.80 9.76
C ASN A 118 -14.56 -12.82 10.56
N VAL A 119 -14.87 -11.75 11.33
CA VAL A 119 -16.09 -11.68 12.14
C VAL A 119 -17.31 -11.27 11.29
N HIS A 120 -17.15 -10.34 10.36
CA HIS A 120 -18.26 -9.84 9.57
C HIS A 120 -17.80 -9.26 8.23
N ALA A 121 -18.52 -9.60 7.16
CA ALA A 121 -18.23 -9.14 5.80
C ALA A 121 -18.05 -7.61 5.65
N LEU A 122 -18.68 -6.80 6.52
CA LEU A 122 -18.50 -5.35 6.51
C LEU A 122 -17.09 -4.93 6.86
N PHE A 123 -16.41 -5.64 7.76
CA PHE A 123 -15.03 -5.33 8.15
C PHE A 123 -14.00 -5.80 7.13
N ASP A 124 -14.37 -6.72 6.25
CA ASP A 124 -13.56 -7.23 5.17
C ASP A 124 -13.85 -6.55 3.83
N GLN A 125 -15.08 -6.69 3.34
CA GLN A 125 -15.44 -6.30 1.97
C GLN A 125 -15.52 -4.78 1.77
N VAL A 126 -16.01 -4.02 2.76
CA VAL A 126 -16.15 -2.56 2.62
C VAL A 126 -14.79 -1.84 2.56
N PRO A 127 -13.82 -2.08 3.46
CA PRO A 127 -12.50 -1.51 3.34
C PRO A 127 -11.80 -1.87 2.02
N ARG A 128 -11.90 -3.13 1.59
CA ARG A 128 -11.32 -3.59 0.30
C ARG A 128 -11.99 -2.91 -0.91
N ALA A 129 -13.31 -2.73 -0.89
CA ALA A 129 -14.03 -2.06 -1.95
C ALA A 129 -13.65 -0.57 -2.02
N LEU A 130 -13.66 0.14 -0.89
CA LEU A 130 -13.27 1.55 -0.81
C LEU A 130 -11.82 1.75 -1.27
N LEU A 131 -10.90 0.90 -0.84
CA LEU A 131 -9.51 0.95 -1.26
C LEU A 131 -9.37 0.68 -2.77
N THR A 132 -10.10 -0.31 -3.30
CA THR A 132 -10.11 -0.61 -4.75
C THR A 132 -10.61 0.59 -5.56
N ILE A 133 -11.69 1.23 -5.14
CA ILE A 133 -12.23 2.43 -5.80
C ILE A 133 -11.24 3.59 -5.69
N GLY A 134 -10.67 3.81 -4.52
CA GLY A 134 -9.65 4.84 -4.29
C GLY A 134 -8.41 4.65 -5.16
N ILE A 135 -7.94 3.41 -5.33
CA ILE A 135 -6.81 3.07 -6.21
C ILE A 135 -7.20 3.26 -7.68
N LEU A 136 -8.37 2.78 -8.09
CA LEU A 136 -8.83 2.95 -9.47
C LEU A 136 -8.91 4.44 -9.83
N VAL A 137 -9.62 5.22 -9.04
CA VAL A 137 -9.85 6.65 -9.33
C VAL A 137 -8.58 7.45 -9.08
N GLY A 138 -8.01 7.38 -7.87
CA GLY A 138 -6.88 8.21 -7.44
C GLY A 138 -5.54 7.72 -7.98
N GLY A 139 -5.31 6.39 -8.02
CA GLY A 139 -4.04 5.79 -8.41
C GLY A 139 -3.87 5.56 -9.91
N VAL A 140 -4.97 5.42 -10.66
CA VAL A 140 -4.92 5.10 -12.09
C VAL A 140 -5.58 6.20 -12.94
N VAL A 141 -6.89 6.42 -12.77
CA VAL A 141 -7.66 7.27 -13.69
C VAL A 141 -7.18 8.73 -13.65
N LEU A 142 -7.07 9.32 -12.47
CA LEU A 142 -6.69 10.72 -12.34
C LEU A 142 -5.24 11.02 -12.78
N PRO A 143 -4.22 10.22 -12.41
CA PRO A 143 -2.87 10.43 -12.94
C PRO A 143 -2.79 10.32 -14.46
N LEU A 144 -3.43 9.30 -15.05
CA LEU A 144 -3.45 9.14 -16.51
C LEU A 144 -4.22 10.27 -17.20
N TYR A 145 -5.41 10.64 -16.71
CA TYR A 145 -6.19 11.77 -17.24
C TYR A 145 -5.36 13.05 -17.27
N ARG A 146 -4.67 13.37 -16.17
CA ARG A 146 -3.80 14.58 -16.11
C ARG A 146 -2.65 14.49 -17.07
N TYR A 147 -2.01 13.32 -17.17
CA TYR A 147 -0.90 13.11 -18.09
C TYR A 147 -1.31 13.34 -19.52
N PHE A 148 -2.41 12.73 -20.00
CA PHE A 148 -2.88 12.89 -21.38
C PHE A 148 -3.45 14.28 -21.68
N ARG A 149 -4.00 14.98 -20.68
CA ARG A 149 -4.52 16.34 -20.83
C ARG A 149 -3.47 17.42 -20.58
N GLY A 150 -2.24 17.08 -20.23
CA GLY A 150 -1.20 18.05 -19.88
C GLY A 150 -1.51 18.89 -18.63
N ILE A 151 -2.42 18.43 -17.75
CA ILE A 151 -2.85 19.17 -16.57
C ILE A 151 -1.80 19.02 -15.47
N LYS A 152 -1.17 20.14 -15.10
CA LYS A 152 -0.29 20.22 -13.93
C LYS A 152 -1.10 20.57 -12.68
N LEU A 153 -0.86 19.85 -11.59
CA LEU A 153 -1.40 20.26 -10.29
C LEU A 153 -0.60 21.46 -9.79
N GLU A 154 -1.31 22.49 -9.36
CA GLU A 154 -0.71 23.65 -8.71
C GLU A 154 -0.60 23.43 -7.21
N GLU A 155 0.49 23.90 -6.60
CA GLU A 155 0.69 23.83 -5.14
C GLU A 155 -0.37 24.62 -4.36
N SER A 156 -1.00 25.60 -4.99
CA SER A 156 -2.15 26.35 -4.46
C SER A 156 -3.38 25.48 -4.17
N ASN A 157 -3.49 24.32 -4.82
CA ASN A 157 -4.58 23.38 -4.56
C ASN A 157 -4.40 22.72 -3.21
N ARG A 158 -5.42 22.86 -2.32
CA ARG A 158 -5.41 22.29 -0.96
C ARG A 158 -5.14 20.77 -0.90
N PHE A 159 -5.45 20.05 -1.97
CA PHE A 159 -5.27 18.61 -2.10
C PHE A 159 -4.08 18.21 -2.96
N TYR A 160 -3.21 19.15 -3.31
CA TYR A 160 -2.03 18.90 -4.16
C TYR A 160 -1.19 17.70 -3.70
N TRP A 161 -0.93 17.62 -2.40
CA TRP A 161 -0.08 16.59 -1.82
C TRP A 161 -0.76 15.22 -1.71
N GLN A 162 -2.09 15.19 -1.55
CA GLN A 162 -2.85 13.96 -1.38
C GLN A 162 -3.01 13.17 -2.68
N TRP A 163 -2.94 13.84 -3.82
CA TRP A 163 -3.14 13.15 -5.09
C TRP A 163 -1.95 12.24 -5.44
N PRO A 164 -2.20 10.95 -5.77
CA PRO A 164 -1.20 10.08 -6.35
C PRO A 164 -0.64 10.65 -7.66
N THR A 165 0.60 10.30 -7.95
CA THR A 165 1.31 10.68 -9.19
C THR A 165 1.39 9.49 -10.14
N MET A 166 2.02 9.68 -11.30
CA MET A 166 2.30 8.60 -12.27
C MET A 166 3.10 7.44 -11.66
N ASP A 167 3.83 7.68 -10.57
CA ASP A 167 4.56 6.65 -9.83
C ASP A 167 3.63 5.51 -9.33
N CYS A 168 2.35 5.82 -9.08
CA CYS A 168 1.39 4.85 -8.56
C CYS A 168 0.62 4.08 -9.63
N VAL A 169 0.74 4.44 -10.91
CA VAL A 169 -0.10 3.88 -11.98
C VAL A 169 0.14 2.40 -12.18
N THR A 170 1.39 1.95 -12.23
CA THR A 170 1.72 0.54 -12.47
C THR A 170 1.14 -0.35 -11.37
N ILE A 171 1.40 -0.02 -10.11
CA ILE A 171 0.85 -0.82 -9.01
C ILE A 171 -0.67 -0.72 -8.95
N GLY A 172 -1.26 0.44 -9.25
CA GLY A 172 -2.72 0.61 -9.34
C GLY A 172 -3.34 -0.28 -10.42
N LEU A 173 -2.73 -0.37 -11.59
CA LEU A 173 -3.16 -1.28 -12.66
C LEU A 173 -3.05 -2.75 -12.23
N LEU A 174 -1.97 -3.16 -11.55
CA LEU A 174 -1.83 -4.53 -11.05
C LEU A 174 -2.94 -4.89 -10.06
N VAL A 175 -3.29 -3.98 -9.14
CA VAL A 175 -4.42 -4.17 -8.20
C VAL A 175 -5.74 -4.41 -8.92
N ILE A 176 -6.01 -3.65 -9.98
CA ILE A 176 -7.28 -3.75 -10.73
C ILE A 176 -7.30 -4.99 -11.61
N LEU A 177 -6.17 -5.31 -12.25
CA LEU A 177 -6.08 -6.38 -13.25
C LEU A 177 -5.82 -7.76 -12.66
N ILE A 178 -5.43 -7.89 -11.39
CA ILE A 178 -5.08 -9.19 -10.79
C ILE A 178 -6.24 -10.20 -10.89
N ARG A 179 -7.46 -9.78 -10.59
CA ARG A 179 -8.63 -10.67 -10.61
C ARG A 179 -8.98 -11.16 -12.03
N PRO A 180 -9.16 -10.29 -13.04
CA PRO A 180 -9.33 -10.76 -14.41
C PRO A 180 -8.15 -11.58 -14.94
N PHE A 181 -6.92 -11.24 -14.57
CA PHE A 181 -5.74 -12.03 -14.95
C PHE A 181 -5.83 -13.46 -14.41
N GLN A 182 -6.11 -13.66 -13.13
CA GLN A 182 -6.22 -14.99 -12.52
C GLN A 182 -7.39 -15.81 -13.11
N MET A 183 -8.50 -15.15 -13.46
CA MET A 183 -9.62 -15.82 -14.14
C MET A 183 -9.24 -16.36 -15.53
N VAL A 184 -8.40 -15.64 -16.28
CA VAL A 184 -7.96 -16.03 -17.62
C VAL A 184 -6.88 -17.11 -17.56
N VAL A 185 -5.91 -16.97 -16.66
CA VAL A 185 -4.73 -17.86 -16.60
C VAL A 185 -4.99 -19.11 -15.76
N HIS A 186 -6.14 -19.18 -15.06
CA HIS A 186 -6.52 -20.30 -14.17
C HIS A 186 -5.40 -20.70 -13.19
N THR A 187 -4.60 -19.75 -12.72
CA THR A 187 -3.51 -20.04 -11.80
C THR A 187 -4.00 -20.04 -10.36
N HIS A 188 -3.61 -21.06 -9.61
CA HIS A 188 -3.89 -21.21 -8.19
C HIS A 188 -2.62 -21.15 -7.32
N VAL A 189 -1.55 -20.55 -7.86
CA VAL A 189 -0.25 -20.47 -7.16
C VAL A 189 -0.39 -19.75 -5.82
N ILE A 190 -1.17 -18.67 -5.80
CA ILE A 190 -1.55 -17.94 -4.57
C ILE A 190 -3.05 -17.63 -4.65
N SER A 191 -3.71 -17.51 -3.50
CA SER A 191 -5.11 -17.08 -3.45
C SER A 191 -5.26 -15.67 -4.04
N THR A 192 -6.38 -15.42 -4.70
CA THR A 192 -6.68 -14.09 -5.26
C THR A 192 -6.79 -13.03 -4.17
N GLY A 193 -7.29 -13.42 -2.99
CA GLY A 193 -7.43 -12.56 -1.81
C GLY A 193 -6.08 -12.07 -1.32
N GLU A 194 -5.21 -12.99 -0.92
CA GLU A 194 -3.86 -12.70 -0.39
C GLU A 194 -3.00 -11.89 -1.39
N THR A 195 -3.03 -12.28 -2.68
CA THR A 195 -2.31 -11.51 -3.71
C THR A 195 -2.80 -10.08 -3.80
N LYS A 196 -4.11 -9.87 -3.72
CA LYS A 196 -4.71 -8.53 -3.79
C LYS A 196 -4.36 -7.70 -2.56
N GLU A 197 -4.31 -8.29 -1.38
CA GLU A 197 -3.91 -7.64 -0.14
C GLU A 197 -2.45 -7.20 -0.19
N MET A 198 -1.56 -8.07 -0.65
CA MET A 198 -0.15 -7.70 -0.86
C MET A 198 0.00 -6.54 -1.86
N LEU A 199 -0.76 -6.53 -2.94
CA LEU A 199 -0.74 -5.43 -3.91
C LEU A 199 -1.35 -4.14 -3.33
N PHE A 200 -2.36 -4.21 -2.46
CA PHE A 200 -2.87 -3.07 -1.72
C PHE A 200 -1.79 -2.46 -0.80
N ALA A 201 -1.13 -3.30 -0.02
CA ALA A 201 -0.06 -2.86 0.87
C ALA A 201 1.11 -2.23 0.09
N LEU A 202 1.49 -2.83 -1.03
CA LEU A 202 2.51 -2.29 -1.92
C LEU A 202 2.08 -0.96 -2.54
N PHE A 203 0.80 -0.80 -2.93
CA PHE A 203 0.28 0.48 -3.39
C PHE A 203 0.40 1.55 -2.31
N ILE A 204 -0.02 1.25 -1.08
CA ILE A 204 0.08 2.17 0.07
C ILE A 204 1.55 2.56 0.30
N LEU A 205 2.46 1.59 0.29
CA LEU A 205 3.90 1.85 0.44
C LEU A 205 4.44 2.79 -0.63
N LEU A 206 4.19 2.50 -1.91
CA LEU A 206 4.71 3.31 -3.02
C LEU A 206 4.09 4.70 -3.06
N TYR A 207 2.81 4.81 -2.71
CA TYR A 207 2.14 6.09 -2.54
C TYR A 207 2.78 6.93 -1.41
N CYS A 208 3.00 6.32 -0.23
CA CYS A 208 3.66 6.99 0.90
C CYS A 208 5.10 7.38 0.56
N LEU A 209 5.83 6.54 -0.18
CA LEU A 209 7.18 6.83 -0.65
C LEU A 209 7.20 8.02 -1.63
N SER A 210 6.27 8.06 -2.59
CA SER A 210 6.13 9.18 -3.53
C SER A 210 5.77 10.48 -2.80
N LEU A 211 4.82 10.44 -1.87
CA LEU A 211 4.45 11.57 -1.04
C LEU A 211 5.64 12.08 -0.21
N HIS A 212 6.30 11.18 0.52
CA HIS A 212 7.47 11.51 1.35
C HIS A 212 8.59 12.14 0.54
N SER A 213 8.89 11.57 -0.64
CA SER A 213 9.95 12.07 -1.53
C SER A 213 9.65 13.48 -2.02
N ARG A 214 8.41 13.77 -2.41
CA ARG A 214 7.97 15.11 -2.83
C ARG A 214 8.08 16.12 -1.68
N LEU A 215 7.62 15.75 -0.49
CA LEU A 215 7.70 16.61 0.70
C LEU A 215 9.15 16.93 1.07
N ARG A 216 10.05 15.94 1.02
CA ARG A 216 11.48 16.17 1.26
C ARG A 216 12.12 17.09 0.22
N GLN A 217 11.78 16.92 -1.06
CA GLN A 217 12.28 17.82 -2.11
C GLN A 217 11.84 19.26 -1.86
N LYS A 218 10.58 19.48 -1.51
CA LYS A 218 10.06 20.82 -1.17
C LYS A 218 10.80 21.40 0.04
N ALA A 219 10.99 20.63 1.11
CA ALA A 219 11.68 21.09 2.31
C ALA A 219 13.14 21.47 2.06
N VAL A 220 13.80 20.84 1.08
CA VAL A 220 15.17 21.22 0.66
C VAL A 220 15.16 22.52 -0.13
N ILE A 221 14.23 22.70 -1.06
CA ILE A 221 14.11 23.92 -1.88
C ILE A 221 13.79 25.13 -0.99
N ASP A 222 12.89 25.00 -0.03
CA ASP A 222 12.47 26.07 0.87
C ASP A 222 13.46 26.29 2.04
N SER A 223 14.58 25.58 2.08
CA SER A 223 15.56 25.73 3.16
C SER A 223 16.38 27.01 2.98
N PRO A 224 16.69 27.76 4.07
CA PRO A 224 17.51 28.97 4.01
C PRO A 224 18.93 28.76 3.43
N ALA A 225 19.40 27.51 3.40
CA ALA A 225 20.72 27.17 2.84
C ALA A 225 20.66 27.19 1.29
N ALA A 226 19.53 26.91 0.65
CA ALA A 226 19.36 26.99 -0.80
C ALA A 226 19.37 28.45 -1.29
N ALA A 227 18.84 29.39 -0.50
CA ALA A 227 18.77 30.81 -0.83
C ALA A 227 20.13 31.55 -0.76
N ARG A 228 21.24 30.89 -0.40
CA ARG A 228 22.60 31.49 -0.30
C ARG A 228 23.46 31.20 -1.53
N HIS A 229 22.97 30.45 -2.49
CA HIS A 229 23.74 30.04 -3.68
C HIS A 229 23.24 30.69 -5.00
N ASP A 230 22.22 31.55 -4.90
CA ASP A 230 21.75 32.46 -5.97
C ASP A 230 22.18 33.90 -5.67
#